data_aca1c3466ea0c7a81a6f8b2cdedb9eac
#
_entry.id   aca1c3466ea0c7a81a6f8b2cdedb9eac
#
_cell.length_a   1.000
_cell.length_b   1.000
_cell.length_c   1.000
_cell.angle_alpha   90.00
_cell.angle_beta   90.00
_cell.angle_gamma   90.00
#
_symmetry.space_group_name_H-M   'P 1'
#
loop_
_entity.id
_entity.type
_entity.pdbx_description
1 polymer ?
#
loop_
_entity_poly.entity_id
_entity_poly.type
_entity_poly.pdbx_seq_one_letter_code
_entity_poly.pdbx_strand_id
1 'polypeptide(L)'
;MYTRRREPVSSDSVEPRGKGRERQRRRTRKAIVDAAVALLARGEEPSVREIAEAADVSRRTVYLYFPTLEHLLADAALELTRASVEPRFETRGDVGERAEALVRAMQQRFAETEALGRTIIRLTVGATGGSELAARPRRGYRRVEWIERALAPLRETLPPERFERLVSAFALVVGWEAMIVLQDTRGLDAAEAEEVCVWAARALVEAARTMPRDAAGGR
;
A
#
# COMPACT_ATOMS: atom_id res chain seq x y z
N MET A 1 8.47 76.75 1.22
CA MET A 1 9.25 75.59 1.62
C MET A 1 8.29 74.42 1.66
N TYR A 2 8.18 73.64 0.56
CA TYR A 2 7.18 72.57 0.38
C TYR A 2 7.91 71.23 0.36
N THR A 3 7.80 70.48 1.46
CA THR A 3 8.44 69.15 1.60
C THR A 3 7.46 68.10 1.09
N ARG A 4 7.68 67.53 -0.12
CA ARG A 4 6.94 66.36 -0.60
C ARG A 4 7.40 65.14 0.17
N ARG A 5 6.48 64.50 0.90
CA ARG A 5 6.64 63.14 1.42
C ARG A 5 6.57 62.17 0.24
N ARG A 6 7.60 61.37 0.07
CA ARG A 6 7.59 60.18 -0.81
C ARG A 6 6.86 59.06 -0.11
N GLU A 7 5.78 58.56 -0.70
CA GLU A 7 5.12 57.34 -0.27
C GLU A 7 6.04 56.12 -0.60
N PRO A 8 6.10 55.08 0.25
CA PRO A 8 6.86 53.87 -0.03
C PRO A 8 6.14 53.06 -1.10
N VAL A 9 6.83 52.74 -2.15
CA VAL A 9 6.41 51.80 -3.20
C VAL A 9 6.24 50.43 -2.57
N SER A 10 5.01 49.92 -2.67
CA SER A 10 4.64 48.58 -2.26
C SER A 10 5.54 47.57 -2.96
N SER A 11 6.31 46.79 -2.18
CA SER A 11 7.12 45.68 -2.70
C SER A 11 6.17 44.53 -3.06
N ASP A 12 5.79 44.48 -4.35
CA ASP A 12 5.17 43.28 -4.92
C ASP A 12 6.12 42.11 -4.69
N SER A 13 5.69 41.18 -3.84
CA SER A 13 6.40 39.95 -3.56
C SER A 13 6.32 39.03 -4.78
N VAL A 14 7.31 39.16 -5.67
CA VAL A 14 7.54 38.24 -6.79
C VAL A 14 7.84 36.86 -6.22
N GLU A 15 6.84 35.97 -6.22
CA GLU A 15 7.06 34.56 -5.89
C GLU A 15 8.19 33.99 -6.79
N PRO A 16 9.17 33.26 -6.22
CA PRO A 16 10.30 32.75 -7.01
C PRO A 16 9.77 31.79 -8.08
N ARG A 17 10.04 32.12 -9.34
CA ARG A 17 9.63 31.39 -10.57
C ARG A 17 9.88 29.87 -10.55
N GLY A 18 10.68 29.35 -9.63
CA GLY A 18 10.92 27.91 -9.42
C GLY A 18 9.74 27.16 -8.78
N LYS A 19 9.09 27.75 -7.76
CA LYS A 19 8.00 27.11 -7.01
C LYS A 19 6.74 26.85 -7.86
N GLY A 20 6.42 27.72 -8.80
CA GLY A 20 5.29 27.55 -9.70
C GLY A 20 5.48 26.39 -10.67
N ARG A 21 6.68 26.23 -11.24
CA ARG A 21 7.02 25.11 -12.14
C ARG A 21 7.00 23.77 -11.43
N GLU A 22 7.49 23.73 -10.21
CA GLU A 22 7.51 22.50 -9.41
C GLU A 22 6.09 22.08 -9.00
N ARG A 23 5.24 23.02 -8.59
CA ARG A 23 3.81 22.78 -8.34
C ARG A 23 3.10 22.26 -9.59
N GLN A 24 3.37 22.84 -10.77
CA GLN A 24 2.79 22.38 -12.03
C GLN A 24 3.25 20.96 -12.38
N ARG A 25 4.56 20.68 -12.27
CA ARG A 25 5.10 19.32 -12.48
C ARG A 25 4.43 18.30 -11.57
N ARG A 26 4.27 18.61 -10.30
CA ARG A 26 3.61 17.72 -9.35
C ARG A 26 2.14 17.49 -9.69
N ARG A 27 1.41 18.55 -10.13
CA ARG A 27 0.01 18.43 -10.58
C ARG A 27 -0.12 17.52 -11.80
N THR A 28 0.71 17.72 -12.81
CA THR A 28 0.70 16.90 -14.03
C THR A 28 1.06 15.44 -13.71
N ARG A 29 2.10 15.20 -12.88
CA ARG A 29 2.44 13.85 -12.45
C ARG A 29 1.27 13.17 -11.72
N LYS A 30 0.62 13.90 -10.82
CA LYS A 30 -0.55 13.40 -10.09
C LYS A 30 -1.69 13.06 -11.05
N ALA A 31 -2.02 13.91 -12.00
CA ALA A 31 -3.09 13.66 -12.97
C ALA A 31 -2.83 12.40 -13.80
N ILE A 32 -1.60 12.14 -14.20
CA ILE A 32 -1.21 10.94 -14.94
C ILE A 32 -1.39 9.68 -14.05
N VAL A 33 -0.97 9.74 -12.79
CA VAL A 33 -1.14 8.63 -11.85
C VAL A 33 -2.62 8.39 -11.54
N ASP A 34 -3.40 9.44 -11.28
CA ASP A 34 -4.83 9.34 -11.00
C ASP A 34 -5.60 8.70 -12.18
N ALA A 35 -5.25 9.06 -13.42
CA ALA A 35 -5.82 8.45 -14.61
C ALA A 35 -5.49 6.95 -14.70
N ALA A 36 -4.23 6.57 -14.46
CA ALA A 36 -3.82 5.17 -14.44
C ALA A 36 -4.53 4.39 -13.30
N VAL A 37 -4.68 4.99 -12.12
CA VAL A 37 -5.44 4.43 -10.99
C VAL A 37 -6.89 4.14 -11.39
N ALA A 38 -7.56 5.10 -12.04
CA ALA A 38 -8.95 4.95 -12.44
C ALA A 38 -9.14 3.81 -13.47
N LEU A 39 -8.20 3.64 -14.40
CA LEU A 39 -8.22 2.56 -15.39
C LEU A 39 -7.95 1.19 -14.72
N LEU A 40 -6.92 1.10 -13.88
CA LEU A 40 -6.60 -0.12 -13.12
C LEU A 40 -7.74 -0.55 -12.18
N ALA A 41 -8.43 0.41 -11.56
CA ALA A 41 -9.55 0.12 -10.66
C ALA A 41 -10.73 -0.56 -11.37
N ARG A 42 -10.85 -0.40 -12.70
CA ARG A 42 -11.84 -1.10 -13.54
C ARG A 42 -11.36 -2.48 -14.02
N GLY A 43 -10.18 -2.92 -13.58
CA GLY A 43 -9.58 -4.19 -14.02
C GLY A 43 -8.95 -4.14 -15.41
N GLU A 44 -8.74 -2.94 -15.97
CA GLU A 44 -8.14 -2.74 -17.28
C GLU A 44 -6.61 -2.87 -17.22
N GLU A 45 -5.99 -3.26 -18.34
CA GLU A 45 -4.54 -3.14 -18.57
C GLU A 45 -4.27 -1.94 -19.50
N PRO A 46 -4.20 -0.72 -18.95
CA PRO A 46 -4.19 0.47 -19.77
C PRO A 46 -2.85 0.66 -20.50
N SER A 47 -2.94 1.06 -21.76
CA SER A 47 -1.81 1.55 -22.55
C SER A 47 -1.45 3.00 -22.19
N VAL A 48 -0.22 3.41 -22.57
CA VAL A 48 0.21 4.84 -22.42
C VAL A 48 -0.73 5.79 -23.15
N ARG A 49 -1.34 5.37 -24.27
CA ARG A 49 -2.30 6.17 -25.02
C ARG A 49 -3.57 6.44 -24.21
N GLU A 50 -4.16 5.41 -23.65
CA GLU A 50 -5.39 5.53 -22.85
C GLU A 50 -5.16 6.35 -21.58
N ILE A 51 -4.02 6.16 -20.91
CA ILE A 51 -3.66 6.99 -19.75
C ILE A 51 -3.45 8.45 -20.15
N ALA A 52 -2.79 8.72 -21.27
CA ALA A 52 -2.56 10.07 -21.75
C ALA A 52 -3.86 10.80 -22.11
N GLU A 53 -4.78 10.10 -22.79
CA GLU A 53 -6.14 10.57 -23.11
C GLU A 53 -6.92 10.87 -21.83
N ALA A 54 -6.94 9.95 -20.86
CA ALA A 54 -7.66 10.12 -19.60
C ALA A 54 -7.08 11.23 -18.71
N ALA A 55 -5.77 11.50 -18.80
CA ALA A 55 -5.08 12.55 -18.05
C ALA A 55 -5.07 13.91 -18.78
N ASP A 56 -5.63 14.00 -19.99
CA ASP A 56 -5.58 15.18 -20.88
C ASP A 56 -4.16 15.69 -21.11
N VAL A 57 -3.24 14.76 -21.41
CA VAL A 57 -1.85 15.08 -21.74
C VAL A 57 -1.37 14.33 -22.99
N SER A 58 -0.24 14.77 -23.58
CA SER A 58 0.37 14.01 -24.65
C SER A 58 1.09 12.75 -24.14
N ARG A 59 1.21 11.70 -24.99
CA ARG A 59 2.06 10.54 -24.69
C ARG A 59 3.50 10.93 -24.36
N ARG A 60 4.04 11.94 -25.04
CA ARG A 60 5.38 12.49 -24.76
C ARG A 60 5.45 13.05 -23.33
N THR A 61 4.38 13.67 -22.86
CA THR A 61 4.28 14.18 -21.49
C THR A 61 4.30 13.01 -20.50
N VAL A 62 3.59 11.93 -20.76
CA VAL A 62 3.63 10.73 -19.90
C VAL A 62 5.06 10.21 -19.78
N TYR A 63 5.76 10.00 -20.90
CA TYR A 63 7.16 9.51 -20.89
C TYR A 63 8.15 10.49 -20.24
N LEU A 64 7.86 11.79 -20.19
CA LEU A 64 8.68 12.75 -19.45
C LEU A 64 8.67 12.51 -17.94
N TYR A 65 7.55 12.00 -17.40
CA TYR A 65 7.37 11.71 -15.96
C TYR A 65 7.64 10.26 -15.60
N PHE A 66 7.39 9.35 -16.52
CA PHE A 66 7.50 7.90 -16.33
C PHE A 66 8.23 7.29 -17.53
N PRO A 67 9.50 6.91 -17.35
CA PRO A 67 10.31 6.36 -18.44
C PRO A 67 9.70 5.12 -19.10
N THR A 68 8.97 4.33 -18.34
CA THR A 68 8.26 3.13 -18.83
C THR A 68 6.82 3.09 -18.34
N LEU A 69 5.95 2.39 -19.07
CA LEU A 69 4.58 2.11 -18.65
C LEU A 69 4.56 1.34 -17.32
N GLU A 70 5.48 0.39 -17.14
CA GLU A 70 5.58 -0.41 -15.91
C GLU A 70 5.83 0.44 -14.67
N HIS A 71 6.71 1.44 -14.74
CA HIS A 71 6.92 2.39 -13.65
C HIS A 71 5.65 3.16 -13.31
N LEU A 72 4.92 3.64 -14.31
CA LEU A 72 3.66 4.33 -14.11
C LEU A 72 2.60 3.42 -13.45
N LEU A 73 2.44 2.21 -13.98
CA LEU A 73 1.48 1.25 -13.44
C LEU A 73 1.84 0.79 -12.02
N ALA A 74 3.12 0.62 -11.72
CA ALA A 74 3.57 0.33 -10.36
C ALA A 74 3.23 1.46 -9.37
N ASP A 75 3.45 2.72 -9.75
CA ASP A 75 3.07 3.87 -8.93
C ASP A 75 1.55 3.96 -8.74
N ALA A 76 0.79 3.76 -9.81
CA ALA A 76 -0.67 3.76 -9.77
C ALA A 76 -1.21 2.61 -8.89
N ALA A 77 -0.64 1.41 -8.99
CA ALA A 77 -0.99 0.26 -8.16
C ALA A 77 -0.72 0.52 -6.68
N LEU A 78 0.40 1.16 -6.34
CA LEU A 78 0.70 1.57 -4.96
C LEU A 78 -0.29 2.62 -4.46
N GLU A 79 -0.67 3.60 -5.28
CA GLU A 79 -1.64 4.63 -4.91
C GLU A 79 -3.04 4.02 -4.71
N LEU A 80 -3.43 3.09 -5.58
CA LEU A 80 -4.68 2.34 -5.44
C LEU A 80 -4.73 1.54 -4.13
N THR A 81 -3.60 0.93 -3.75
CA THR A 81 -3.47 0.25 -2.45
C THR A 81 -3.62 1.22 -1.28
N ARG A 82 -3.12 2.45 -1.40
CA ARG A 82 -3.30 3.51 -0.38
C ARG A 82 -4.74 3.98 -0.28
N ALA A 83 -5.42 4.13 -1.43
CA ALA A 83 -6.82 4.56 -1.48
C ALA A 83 -7.79 3.45 -1.09
N SER A 84 -7.32 2.20 -0.95
CA SER A 84 -8.19 1.08 -0.62
C SER A 84 -8.88 1.29 0.73
N VAL A 85 -10.18 1.03 0.75
CA VAL A 85 -11.02 1.16 1.95
C VAL A 85 -10.49 0.21 3.03
N GLU A 86 -10.43 0.70 4.26
CA GLU A 86 -10.03 -0.07 5.42
C GLU A 86 -10.99 -1.24 5.65
N PRO A 87 -10.49 -2.48 5.83
CA PRO A 87 -11.36 -3.60 6.15
C PRO A 87 -12.02 -3.35 7.52
N ARG A 88 -13.32 -3.54 7.57
CA ARG A 88 -14.06 -3.48 8.82
C ARG A 88 -13.94 -4.83 9.52
N PHE A 89 -13.27 -4.88 10.63
CA PHE A 89 -13.19 -6.06 11.46
C PHE A 89 -13.35 -5.69 12.94
N GLU A 90 -13.90 -6.64 13.69
CA GLU A 90 -14.13 -6.45 15.12
C GLU A 90 -12.79 -6.45 15.87
N THR A 91 -12.60 -5.45 16.73
CA THR A 91 -11.41 -5.32 17.58
C THR A 91 -11.71 -5.60 19.06
N ARG A 92 -12.93 -6.06 19.37
CA ARG A 92 -13.32 -6.56 20.67
C ARG A 92 -13.04 -8.06 20.75
N GLY A 93 -13.02 -8.60 21.96
CA GLY A 93 -12.71 -10.01 22.20
C GLY A 93 -11.22 -10.28 22.41
N ASP A 94 -10.89 -11.56 22.49
CA ASP A 94 -9.50 -11.98 22.65
C ASP A 94 -8.70 -11.79 21.35
N VAL A 95 -7.36 -11.90 21.46
CA VAL A 95 -6.48 -11.64 20.30
C VAL A 95 -6.67 -12.67 19.18
N GLY A 96 -7.03 -13.92 19.52
CA GLY A 96 -7.33 -14.94 18.53
C GLY A 96 -8.57 -14.59 17.71
N GLU A 97 -9.64 -14.15 18.37
CA GLU A 97 -10.88 -13.70 17.72
C GLU A 97 -10.64 -12.47 16.83
N ARG A 98 -9.85 -11.51 17.30
CA ARG A 98 -9.48 -10.32 16.52
C ARG A 98 -8.64 -10.67 15.30
N ALA A 99 -7.70 -11.58 15.43
CA ALA A 99 -6.87 -12.07 14.33
C ALA A 99 -7.73 -12.79 13.28
N GLU A 100 -8.66 -13.65 13.71
CA GLU A 100 -9.62 -14.29 12.82
C GLU A 100 -10.52 -13.29 12.10
N ALA A 101 -11.08 -12.32 12.82
CA ALA A 101 -11.92 -11.28 12.24
C ALA A 101 -11.16 -10.47 11.16
N LEU A 102 -9.87 -10.15 11.40
CA LEU A 102 -9.03 -9.52 10.40
C LEU A 102 -8.87 -10.40 9.15
N VAL A 103 -8.56 -11.70 9.34
CA VAL A 103 -8.38 -12.62 8.21
C VAL A 103 -9.64 -12.68 7.37
N ARG A 104 -10.82 -12.93 8.00
CA ARG A 104 -12.10 -13.01 7.28
C ARG A 104 -12.42 -11.71 6.51
N ALA A 105 -12.24 -10.55 7.15
CA ALA A 105 -12.47 -9.27 6.50
C ALA A 105 -11.52 -9.03 5.31
N MET A 106 -10.30 -9.49 5.40
CA MET A 106 -9.32 -9.40 4.30
C MET A 106 -9.66 -10.38 3.18
N GLN A 107 -10.08 -11.60 3.49
CA GLN A 107 -10.47 -12.62 2.51
C GLN A 107 -11.69 -12.18 1.69
N GLN A 108 -12.71 -11.66 2.35
CA GLN A 108 -13.88 -11.10 1.65
C GLN A 108 -13.45 -10.00 0.67
N ARG A 109 -12.58 -9.11 1.12
CA ARG A 109 -12.07 -8.03 0.28
C ARG A 109 -11.23 -8.54 -0.90
N PHE A 110 -10.43 -9.60 -0.70
CA PHE A 110 -9.63 -10.19 -1.76
C PHE A 110 -10.50 -10.84 -2.83
N ALA A 111 -11.56 -11.53 -2.45
CA ALA A 111 -12.53 -12.08 -3.40
C ALA A 111 -13.17 -10.98 -4.27
N GLU A 112 -13.51 -9.83 -3.67
CA GLU A 112 -14.09 -8.69 -4.40
C GLU A 112 -13.08 -8.00 -5.35
N THR A 113 -11.79 -8.14 -5.10
CA THR A 113 -10.72 -7.39 -5.78
C THR A 113 -9.61 -8.28 -6.34
N GLU A 114 -9.87 -9.56 -6.60
CA GLU A 114 -8.86 -10.54 -7.00
C GLU A 114 -8.07 -10.13 -8.24
N ALA A 115 -8.76 -9.76 -9.31
CA ALA A 115 -8.13 -9.34 -10.58
C ALA A 115 -7.19 -8.15 -10.36
N LEU A 116 -7.61 -7.18 -9.54
CA LEU A 116 -6.80 -6.05 -9.15
C LEU A 116 -5.58 -6.48 -8.33
N GLY A 117 -5.77 -7.37 -7.35
CA GLY A 117 -4.71 -7.90 -6.50
C GLY A 117 -3.63 -8.61 -7.31
N ARG A 118 -4.03 -9.48 -8.23
CA ARG A 118 -3.11 -10.17 -9.17
C ARG A 118 -2.34 -9.17 -10.03
N THR A 119 -2.99 -8.13 -10.54
CA THR A 119 -2.34 -7.07 -11.32
C THR A 119 -1.33 -6.29 -10.47
N ILE A 120 -1.69 -5.89 -9.25
CA ILE A 120 -0.78 -5.18 -8.33
C ILE A 120 0.45 -6.03 -8.02
N ILE A 121 0.28 -7.32 -7.72
CA ILE A 121 1.40 -8.22 -7.43
C ILE A 121 2.30 -8.34 -8.65
N ARG A 122 1.75 -8.59 -9.84
CA ARG A 122 2.52 -8.70 -11.08
C ARG A 122 3.37 -7.45 -11.33
N LEU A 123 2.79 -6.27 -11.19
CA LEU A 123 3.46 -5.00 -11.43
C LEU A 123 4.51 -4.66 -10.36
N THR A 124 4.31 -5.08 -9.12
CA THR A 124 5.18 -4.69 -8.00
C THR A 124 6.27 -5.70 -7.69
N VAL A 125 6.08 -6.98 -7.99
CA VAL A 125 7.12 -8.03 -7.82
C VAL A 125 8.14 -7.95 -8.95
N GLY A 126 7.72 -7.64 -10.19
CA GLY A 126 8.61 -7.51 -11.34
C GLY A 126 9.43 -6.21 -11.35
N ALA A 127 9.07 -5.22 -10.57
CA ALA A 127 9.76 -3.93 -10.50
C ALA A 127 11.06 -4.03 -9.66
N THR A 128 11.96 -4.91 -10.06
CA THR A 128 13.30 -5.05 -9.48
C THR A 128 14.23 -4.03 -10.15
N GLY A 129 14.62 -2.99 -9.45
CA GLY A 129 15.73 -2.18 -9.89
C GLY A 129 15.66 -0.70 -9.55
N GLY A 130 16.65 -0.25 -8.82
CA GLY A 130 17.04 1.13 -8.65
C GLY A 130 16.76 1.70 -7.26
N SER A 131 17.65 2.57 -6.82
CA SER A 131 17.60 3.28 -5.54
C SER A 131 16.32 4.12 -5.34
N GLU A 132 15.60 4.44 -6.41
CA GLU A 132 14.31 5.13 -6.35
C GLU A 132 13.18 4.25 -5.78
N LEU A 133 13.22 2.93 -5.96
CA LEU A 133 12.23 2.01 -5.38
C LEU A 133 12.38 1.90 -3.84
N ALA A 134 13.59 2.04 -3.34
CA ALA A 134 13.86 2.01 -1.90
C ALA A 134 13.26 3.21 -1.13
N ALA A 135 13.02 4.33 -1.82
CA ALA A 135 12.40 5.53 -1.27
C ALA A 135 10.86 5.53 -1.34
N ARG A 136 10.26 4.53 -1.98
CA ARG A 136 8.80 4.42 -2.12
C ARG A 136 8.18 3.67 -0.94
N PRO A 137 6.94 4.00 -0.55
CA PRO A 137 6.23 3.22 0.44
C PRO A 137 6.15 1.75 -0.01
N ARG A 138 6.48 0.84 0.88
CA ARG A 138 6.41 -0.60 0.62
C ARG A 138 4.97 -1.01 0.32
N ARG A 139 4.79 -1.94 -0.63
CA ARG A 139 3.49 -2.57 -0.87
C ARG A 139 2.97 -3.18 0.44
N GLY A 140 1.68 -2.97 0.73
CA GLY A 140 1.02 -3.58 1.87
C GLY A 140 1.32 -2.94 3.23
N TYR A 141 1.90 -1.74 3.29
CA TYR A 141 2.16 -1.06 4.56
C TYR A 141 0.88 -0.87 5.40
N ARG A 142 -0.28 -0.57 4.77
CA ARG A 142 -1.56 -0.49 5.48
C ARG A 142 -2.02 -1.83 6.04
N ARG A 143 -1.71 -2.93 5.34
CA ARG A 143 -1.95 -4.29 5.85
C ARG A 143 -1.19 -4.53 7.15
N VAL A 144 0.04 -4.04 7.24
CA VAL A 144 0.83 -4.12 8.48
C VAL A 144 0.14 -3.35 9.61
N GLU A 145 -0.35 -2.13 9.35
CA GLU A 145 -1.11 -1.34 10.33
C GLU A 145 -2.37 -2.06 10.82
N TRP A 146 -3.10 -2.74 9.93
CA TRP A 146 -4.28 -3.54 10.31
C TRP A 146 -3.92 -4.77 11.14
N ILE A 147 -2.82 -5.45 10.79
CA ILE A 147 -2.28 -6.56 11.58
C ILE A 147 -1.88 -6.07 12.97
N GLU A 148 -1.12 -5.00 13.07
CA GLU A 148 -0.72 -4.41 14.36
C GLU A 148 -1.93 -4.02 15.22
N ARG A 149 -2.99 -3.48 14.62
CA ARG A 149 -4.22 -3.14 15.31
C ARG A 149 -4.97 -4.38 15.83
N ALA A 150 -5.03 -5.46 15.05
CA ALA A 150 -5.62 -6.71 15.49
C ALA A 150 -4.84 -7.31 16.64
N LEU A 151 -3.52 -7.28 16.58
CA LEU A 151 -2.60 -7.85 17.56
C LEU A 151 -2.25 -6.90 18.73
N ALA A 152 -2.82 -5.70 18.78
CA ALA A 152 -2.45 -4.65 19.75
C ALA A 152 -2.38 -5.12 21.22
N PRO A 153 -3.26 -5.98 21.75
CA PRO A 153 -3.14 -6.45 23.12
C PRO A 153 -1.86 -7.24 23.41
N LEU A 154 -1.24 -7.85 22.40
CA LEU A 154 0.04 -8.56 22.57
C LEU A 154 1.24 -7.63 22.60
N ARG A 155 1.11 -6.39 22.16
CA ARG A 155 2.20 -5.39 22.18
C ARG A 155 2.68 -5.10 23.61
N GLU A 156 1.76 -5.15 24.58
CA GLU A 156 2.07 -4.90 26.00
C GLU A 156 2.63 -6.14 26.73
N THR A 157 2.40 -7.33 26.19
CA THR A 157 2.74 -8.61 26.84
C THR A 157 3.95 -9.29 26.22
N LEU A 158 4.25 -9.01 24.96
CA LEU A 158 5.39 -9.60 24.25
C LEU A 158 6.58 -8.64 24.20
N PRO A 159 7.83 -9.17 24.22
CA PRO A 159 9.00 -8.38 23.86
C PRO A 159 8.83 -7.75 22.45
N PRO A 160 9.31 -6.52 22.22
CA PRO A 160 9.16 -5.82 20.94
C PRO A 160 9.57 -6.65 19.72
N GLU A 161 10.72 -7.32 19.79
CA GLU A 161 11.23 -8.17 18.70
C GLU A 161 10.32 -9.36 18.38
N ARG A 162 9.69 -9.93 19.40
CA ARG A 162 8.73 -11.02 19.21
C ARG A 162 7.42 -10.51 18.61
N PHE A 163 6.97 -9.34 19.03
CA PHE A 163 5.81 -8.71 18.43
C PHE A 163 6.04 -8.41 16.95
N GLU A 164 7.17 -7.82 16.59
CA GLU A 164 7.54 -7.54 15.18
C GLU A 164 7.68 -8.84 14.35
N ARG A 165 8.22 -9.92 14.94
CA ARG A 165 8.27 -11.24 14.31
C ARG A 165 6.87 -11.78 14.03
N LEU A 166 5.95 -11.65 15.00
CA LEU A 166 4.56 -12.04 14.85
C LEU A 166 3.86 -11.25 13.75
N VAL A 167 4.00 -9.93 13.73
CA VAL A 167 3.45 -9.07 12.68
C VAL A 167 3.97 -9.49 11.30
N SER A 168 5.27 -9.80 11.20
CA SER A 168 5.90 -10.27 9.96
C SER A 168 5.33 -11.63 9.52
N ALA A 169 5.14 -12.56 10.45
CA ALA A 169 4.53 -13.87 10.17
C ALA A 169 3.06 -13.73 9.70
N PHE A 170 2.30 -12.82 10.33
CA PHE A 170 0.95 -12.51 9.87
C PHE A 170 0.92 -11.95 8.46
N ALA A 171 1.89 -11.15 8.07
CA ALA A 171 1.97 -10.60 6.71
C ALA A 171 2.13 -11.68 5.62
N LEU A 172 2.55 -12.90 5.98
CA LEU A 172 2.60 -14.05 5.07
C LEU A 172 1.24 -14.73 4.89
N VAL A 173 0.37 -14.70 5.91
CA VAL A 173 -0.93 -15.40 5.89
C VAL A 173 -2.11 -14.47 5.63
N VAL A 174 -1.88 -13.16 5.65
CA VAL A 174 -2.90 -12.14 5.40
C VAL A 174 -2.50 -11.32 4.19
N GLY A 175 -3.02 -11.63 3.02
CA GLY A 175 -2.72 -10.87 1.80
C GLY A 175 -3.09 -11.61 0.53
N TRP A 176 -3.10 -10.89 -0.58
CA TRP A 176 -3.31 -11.50 -1.90
C TRP A 176 -2.27 -12.58 -2.22
N GLU A 177 -1.04 -12.44 -1.71
CA GLU A 177 0.03 -13.41 -1.88
C GLU A 177 -0.36 -14.80 -1.31
N ALA A 178 -0.91 -14.82 -0.10
CA ALA A 178 -1.40 -16.05 0.52
C ALA A 178 -2.54 -16.67 -0.29
N MET A 179 -3.51 -15.85 -0.72
CA MET A 179 -4.63 -16.31 -1.55
C MET A 179 -4.16 -16.93 -2.86
N ILE A 180 -3.29 -16.23 -3.59
CA ILE A 180 -2.75 -16.73 -4.87
C ILE A 180 -2.02 -18.06 -4.67
N VAL A 181 -1.21 -18.19 -3.63
CA VAL A 181 -0.53 -19.45 -3.33
C VAL A 181 -1.52 -20.58 -3.03
N LEU A 182 -2.53 -20.32 -2.21
CA LEU A 182 -3.50 -21.33 -1.85
C LEU A 182 -4.39 -21.75 -3.03
N GLN A 183 -4.81 -20.80 -3.85
CA GLN A 183 -5.62 -21.07 -5.04
C GLN A 183 -4.79 -21.67 -6.18
N ASP A 184 -3.71 -21.02 -6.59
CA ASP A 184 -2.96 -21.39 -7.81
C ASP A 184 -2.03 -22.60 -7.60
N THR A 185 -1.49 -22.77 -6.37
CA THR A 185 -0.56 -23.88 -6.09
C THR A 185 -1.25 -25.07 -5.44
N ARG A 186 -2.24 -24.81 -4.56
CA ARG A 186 -2.95 -25.85 -3.83
C ARG A 186 -4.29 -26.23 -4.45
N GLY A 187 -4.84 -25.41 -5.34
CA GLY A 187 -6.13 -25.61 -5.97
C GLY A 187 -7.32 -25.47 -5.01
N LEU A 188 -7.13 -24.77 -3.89
CA LEU A 188 -8.19 -24.55 -2.92
C LEU A 188 -9.19 -23.52 -3.43
N ASP A 189 -10.46 -23.69 -3.08
CA ASP A 189 -11.43 -22.64 -3.29
C ASP A 189 -11.29 -21.50 -2.25
N ALA A 190 -12.10 -20.44 -2.40
CA ALA A 190 -11.98 -19.26 -1.53
C ALA A 190 -12.32 -19.57 -0.06
N ALA A 191 -13.26 -20.48 0.20
CA ALA A 191 -13.67 -20.86 1.56
C ALA A 191 -12.59 -21.70 2.22
N GLU A 192 -12.06 -22.69 1.51
CA GLU A 192 -10.96 -23.54 1.97
C GLU A 192 -9.69 -22.70 2.26
N ALA A 193 -9.38 -21.76 1.38
CA ALA A 193 -8.26 -20.84 1.56
C ALA A 193 -8.44 -19.93 2.80
N GLU A 194 -9.66 -19.45 3.04
CA GLU A 194 -10.00 -18.71 4.27
C GLU A 194 -9.77 -19.55 5.52
N GLU A 195 -10.26 -20.79 5.54
CA GLU A 195 -10.09 -21.70 6.69
C GLU A 195 -8.60 -21.94 7.01
N VAL A 196 -7.77 -22.15 5.98
CA VAL A 196 -6.32 -22.31 6.16
C VAL A 196 -5.69 -21.04 6.75
N CYS A 197 -6.05 -19.87 6.26
CA CYS A 197 -5.53 -18.59 6.77
C CYS A 197 -6.00 -18.33 8.21
N VAL A 198 -7.25 -18.63 8.55
CA VAL A 198 -7.78 -18.51 9.92
C VAL A 198 -7.05 -19.45 10.87
N TRP A 199 -6.89 -20.73 10.47
CA TRP A 199 -6.14 -21.71 11.25
C TRP A 199 -4.70 -21.25 11.50
N ALA A 200 -4.01 -20.78 10.46
CA ALA A 200 -2.65 -20.29 10.57
C ALA A 200 -2.54 -19.05 11.48
N ALA A 201 -3.47 -18.12 11.37
CA ALA A 201 -3.52 -16.93 12.22
C ALA A 201 -3.69 -17.29 13.71
N ARG A 202 -4.60 -18.21 14.04
CA ARG A 202 -4.77 -18.73 15.41
C ARG A 202 -3.52 -19.42 15.92
N ALA A 203 -2.90 -20.28 15.10
CA ALA A 203 -1.67 -20.97 15.45
C ALA A 203 -0.51 -20.00 15.74
N LEU A 204 -0.38 -18.93 14.97
CA LEU A 204 0.63 -17.89 15.17
C LEU A 204 0.41 -17.13 16.49
N VAL A 205 -0.83 -16.78 16.81
CA VAL A 205 -1.17 -16.12 18.10
C VAL A 205 -0.82 -17.05 19.28
N GLU A 206 -1.21 -18.31 19.20
CA GLU A 206 -0.93 -19.27 20.26
C GLU A 206 0.56 -19.54 20.42
N ALA A 207 1.28 -19.74 19.33
CA ALA A 207 2.73 -19.89 19.36
C ALA A 207 3.43 -18.67 19.97
N ALA A 208 2.97 -17.45 19.65
CA ALA A 208 3.54 -16.25 20.24
C ALA A 208 3.32 -16.12 21.75
N ARG A 209 2.21 -16.68 22.27
CA ARG A 209 1.88 -16.69 23.70
C ARG A 209 2.68 -17.75 24.48
N THR A 210 2.86 -18.94 23.87
CA THR A 210 3.38 -20.13 24.56
C THR A 210 4.88 -20.32 24.39
N MET A 211 5.51 -19.76 23.33
CA MET A 211 6.95 -19.90 23.17
C MET A 211 7.71 -19.31 24.36
N PRO A 212 8.66 -20.08 24.96
CA PRO A 212 9.52 -19.57 26.01
C PRO A 212 10.22 -18.27 25.57
N ARG A 213 10.48 -17.36 26.53
CA ARG A 213 11.41 -16.26 26.26
C ARG A 213 12.73 -16.89 25.84
N ASP A 214 13.14 -16.72 24.60
CA ASP A 214 14.49 -17.12 24.19
C ASP A 214 15.43 -16.51 25.21
N ALA A 215 16.22 -17.35 25.88
CA ALA A 215 17.29 -16.88 26.70
C ALA A 215 18.13 -15.96 25.83
N ALA A 216 18.26 -14.69 26.21
CA ALA A 216 18.93 -13.67 25.47
C ALA A 216 20.23 -14.23 24.89
N GLY A 217 20.33 -14.29 23.56
CA GLY A 217 21.39 -14.98 22.86
C GLY A 217 22.73 -14.43 23.26
N GLY A 218 23.46 -15.23 23.95
CA GLY A 218 24.91 -15.13 23.98
C GLY A 218 25.45 -15.57 22.62
N ARG A 219 25.82 -14.61 21.79
CA ARG A 219 27.01 -14.64 20.91
C ARG A 219 27.31 -13.23 20.45
#